data_119341cc41d1b1b303574366a1aad32a
#
_entry.id   119341cc41d1b1b303574366a1aad32a
#
_cell.length_a   1.000
_cell.length_b   1.000
_cell.length_c   1.000
_cell.angle_alpha   90.00
_cell.angle_beta   90.00
_cell.angle_gamma   90.00
#
_symmetry.space_group_name_H-M   'P 1'
#
loop_
_entity.id
_entity.type
_entity.pdbx_description
1 polymer ?
#
loop_
_entity_poly.entity_id
_entity_poly.type
_entity_poly.pdbx_seq_one_letter_code
_entity_poly.pdbx_strand_id
1 'polypeptide(L)'
;MKTALTIAGSDSCGGAGIQADIKTMTANGVYAMSAITALTAQNTTGVTDILESTPHFLAEQLDAVFTDITPDAVKIGMVSSAELIETIAAKLKQYGAKHIVVDPVMVATSGSKLLRDDAVSALCANLLPMAEVLTPNIPEAEILTDMPIKNAADMEKAAQTISEKYGCAVLCKGGHQINDADDLLWRGGAGKWFRGKRIDNPNTHGTGCTLSSAIASNLAKGYDLDASVERAKAYISGALAAMLDLGRGSGPMDHMFALKGEFTE
;
A
#
# COMPACT_ATOMS: atom_id res chain seq x y z
N MET A 1 22.63 3.55 3.68
CA MET A 1 21.47 2.94 2.95
C MET A 1 20.22 3.61 3.46
N LYS A 2 19.25 3.87 2.61
CA LYS A 2 17.93 4.40 3.03
C LYS A 2 17.08 3.30 3.61
N THR A 3 16.15 3.67 4.52
CA THR A 3 15.35 2.73 5.31
C THR A 3 13.87 3.00 5.13
N ALA A 4 13.04 1.96 5.15
CA ALA A 4 11.58 2.10 5.16
C ALA A 4 10.94 1.07 6.09
N LEU A 5 9.86 1.49 6.75
CA LEU A 5 9.06 0.65 7.63
C LEU A 5 7.75 0.31 6.95
N THR A 6 7.40 -0.97 6.89
CA THR A 6 6.01 -1.38 6.61
C THR A 6 5.28 -1.71 7.90
N ILE A 7 4.04 -1.22 8.02
CA ILE A 7 3.10 -1.51 9.10
C ILE A 7 1.88 -2.16 8.46
N ALA A 8 1.79 -3.49 8.53
CA ALA A 8 0.75 -4.24 7.83
C ALA A 8 0.60 -5.67 8.37
N GLY A 9 -0.40 -6.37 7.90
CA GLY A 9 -0.55 -7.81 8.13
C GLY A 9 0.48 -8.63 7.37
N SER A 10 0.75 -9.82 7.86
CA SER A 10 1.64 -10.82 7.26
C SER A 10 0.82 -11.77 6.38
N ASP A 11 1.25 -12.00 5.16
CA ASP A 11 0.70 -13.00 4.24
C ASP A 11 1.65 -14.20 4.17
N SER A 12 1.23 -15.34 4.73
CA SER A 12 2.06 -16.55 4.80
C SER A 12 2.45 -17.11 3.43
N CYS A 13 1.69 -16.85 2.36
CA CYS A 13 2.08 -17.25 1.00
C CYS A 13 3.08 -16.29 0.34
N GLY A 14 3.32 -15.13 0.95
CA GLY A 14 4.36 -14.20 0.54
C GLY A 14 4.02 -13.29 -0.63
N GLY A 15 2.77 -13.27 -1.10
CA GLY A 15 2.32 -12.49 -2.26
C GLY A 15 1.89 -11.08 -1.94
N ALA A 16 1.44 -10.82 -0.72
CA ALA A 16 0.94 -9.53 -0.25
C ALA A 16 1.50 -9.17 1.13
N GLY A 17 0.89 -8.19 1.79
CA GLY A 17 1.25 -7.78 3.15
C GLY A 17 2.71 -7.41 3.30
N ILE A 18 3.25 -7.58 4.51
CA ILE A 18 4.66 -7.25 4.80
C ILE A 18 5.65 -8.00 3.92
N GLN A 19 5.32 -9.21 3.44
CA GLN A 19 6.21 -9.97 2.59
C GLN A 19 6.38 -9.34 1.21
N ALA A 20 5.30 -8.90 0.59
CA ALA A 20 5.37 -8.13 -0.66
C ALA A 20 6.07 -6.80 -0.44
N ASP A 21 5.81 -6.13 0.68
CA ASP A 21 6.40 -4.84 1.03
C ASP A 21 7.92 -4.97 1.18
N ILE A 22 8.41 -5.93 1.98
CA ILE A 22 9.84 -6.17 2.21
C ILE A 22 10.55 -6.53 0.90
N LYS A 23 9.98 -7.45 0.10
CA LYS A 23 10.53 -7.80 -1.21
C LYS A 23 10.63 -6.58 -2.13
N THR A 24 9.57 -5.78 -2.18
CA THR A 24 9.51 -4.56 -3.00
C THR A 24 10.54 -3.53 -2.55
N MET A 25 10.61 -3.22 -1.25
CA MET A 25 11.54 -2.26 -0.69
C MET A 25 12.99 -2.70 -0.93
N THR A 26 13.29 -3.98 -0.71
CA THR A 26 14.61 -4.56 -0.94
C THR A 26 15.01 -4.49 -2.43
N ALA A 27 14.11 -4.88 -3.33
CA ALA A 27 14.35 -4.80 -4.78
C ALA A 27 14.51 -3.35 -5.28
N ASN A 28 13.93 -2.37 -4.56
CA ASN A 28 14.13 -0.94 -4.81
C ASN A 28 15.36 -0.34 -4.08
N GLY A 29 16.21 -1.16 -3.46
CA GLY A 29 17.47 -0.75 -2.83
C GLY A 29 17.29 -0.03 -1.49
N VAL A 30 16.23 -0.33 -0.76
CA VAL A 30 15.91 0.24 0.55
C VAL A 30 15.94 -0.87 1.61
N TYR A 31 16.54 -0.59 2.77
CA TYR A 31 16.49 -1.51 3.91
C TYR A 31 15.08 -1.53 4.50
N ALA A 32 14.45 -2.69 4.44
CA ALA A 32 13.06 -2.86 4.85
C ALA A 32 12.96 -3.34 6.30
N MET A 33 12.11 -2.67 7.07
CA MET A 33 11.71 -3.05 8.42
C MET A 33 10.22 -3.29 8.48
N SER A 34 9.74 -4.01 9.49
CA SER A 34 8.30 -4.31 9.61
C SER A 34 7.79 -4.22 11.04
N ALA A 35 6.56 -3.71 11.19
CA ALA A 35 5.72 -3.88 12.37
C ALA A 35 4.44 -4.62 11.95
N ILE A 36 4.17 -5.77 12.56
CA ILE A 36 3.14 -6.71 12.11
C ILE A 36 1.84 -6.45 12.86
N THR A 37 0.78 -6.15 12.11
CA THR A 37 -0.57 -5.88 12.66
C THR A 37 -1.37 -7.17 12.87
N ALA A 38 -1.15 -8.17 12.01
CA ALA A 38 -1.78 -9.49 12.10
C ALA A 38 -0.95 -10.54 11.38
N LEU A 39 -1.03 -11.78 11.81
CA LEU A 39 -0.58 -12.96 11.08
C LEU A 39 -1.78 -13.59 10.38
N THR A 40 -1.63 -13.97 9.11
CA THR A 40 -2.68 -14.72 8.40
C THR A 40 -2.21 -16.11 8.04
N ALA A 41 -3.07 -17.10 8.20
CA ALA A 41 -2.93 -18.39 7.56
C ALA A 41 -3.55 -18.28 6.16
N GLN A 42 -2.74 -17.90 5.19
CA GLN A 42 -3.19 -17.48 3.85
C GLN A 42 -2.40 -18.20 2.76
N ASN A 43 -3.08 -18.46 1.65
CA ASN A 43 -2.47 -18.92 0.41
C ASN A 43 -3.13 -18.22 -0.80
N THR A 44 -2.79 -18.63 -2.02
CA THR A 44 -3.33 -18.00 -3.24
C THR A 44 -4.83 -18.20 -3.45
N THR A 45 -5.46 -19.11 -2.70
CA THR A 45 -6.90 -19.41 -2.81
C THR A 45 -7.74 -18.78 -1.70
N GLY A 46 -7.12 -18.24 -0.64
CA GLY A 46 -7.86 -17.55 0.44
C GLY A 46 -7.14 -17.53 1.78
N VAL A 47 -7.83 -16.96 2.76
CA VAL A 47 -7.41 -16.83 4.16
C VAL A 47 -8.24 -17.81 5.00
N THR A 48 -7.57 -18.65 5.79
CA THR A 48 -8.22 -19.66 6.64
C THR A 48 -8.24 -19.27 8.11
N ASP A 49 -7.30 -18.43 8.56
CA ASP A 49 -7.24 -17.96 9.95
C ASP A 49 -6.46 -16.63 10.05
N ILE A 50 -6.76 -15.86 11.10
CA ILE A 50 -6.13 -14.55 11.36
C ILE A 50 -5.84 -14.44 12.86
N LEU A 51 -4.60 -14.11 13.20
CA LEU A 51 -4.17 -13.76 14.55
C LEU A 51 -3.72 -12.31 14.60
N GLU A 52 -4.52 -11.44 15.18
CA GLU A 52 -4.18 -10.02 15.34
C GLU A 52 -3.09 -9.82 16.41
N SER A 53 -2.22 -8.82 16.16
CA SER A 53 -1.34 -8.29 17.18
C SER A 53 -2.15 -7.54 18.24
N THR A 54 -1.67 -7.52 19.49
CA THR A 54 -2.28 -6.63 20.47
C THR A 54 -1.79 -5.19 20.27
N PRO A 55 -2.58 -4.15 20.64
CA PRO A 55 -2.13 -2.76 20.57
C PRO A 55 -0.82 -2.53 21.35
N HIS A 56 -0.66 -3.16 22.52
CA HIS A 56 0.58 -3.09 23.30
C HIS A 56 1.77 -3.67 22.53
N PHE A 57 1.65 -4.87 21.96
CA PHE A 57 2.77 -5.50 21.24
C PHE A 57 3.11 -4.75 19.94
N LEU A 58 2.11 -4.21 19.25
CA LEU A 58 2.34 -3.35 18.09
C LEU A 58 3.09 -2.07 18.48
N ALA A 59 2.74 -1.45 19.62
CA ALA A 59 3.46 -0.30 20.15
C ALA A 59 4.93 -0.62 20.43
N GLU A 60 5.23 -1.78 21.05
CA GLU A 60 6.59 -2.26 21.33
C GLU A 60 7.39 -2.51 20.02
N GLN A 61 6.77 -3.06 18.98
CA GLN A 61 7.43 -3.22 17.68
C GLN A 61 7.80 -1.86 17.07
N LEU A 62 6.90 -0.87 17.15
CA LEU A 62 7.15 0.47 16.64
C LEU A 62 8.24 1.18 17.46
N ASP A 63 8.19 1.08 18.78
CA ASP A 63 9.21 1.64 19.66
C ASP A 63 10.59 1.04 19.36
N ALA A 64 10.67 -0.28 19.21
CA ALA A 64 11.93 -0.97 18.90
C ALA A 64 12.55 -0.47 17.59
N VAL A 65 11.72 -0.22 16.54
CA VAL A 65 12.21 0.29 15.26
C VAL A 65 12.61 1.76 15.38
N PHE A 66 11.73 2.62 15.87
CA PHE A 66 11.96 4.07 15.85
C PHE A 66 13.07 4.54 16.80
N THR A 67 13.36 3.79 17.87
CA THR A 67 14.42 4.14 18.83
C THR A 67 15.81 3.68 18.42
N ASP A 68 15.92 2.81 17.39
CA ASP A 68 17.20 2.29 16.90
C ASP A 68 17.43 2.68 15.43
N ILE A 69 16.65 2.14 14.51
CA ILE A 69 16.75 2.45 13.07
C ILE A 69 15.54 3.29 12.64
N THR A 70 15.64 4.61 12.78
CA THR A 70 14.56 5.52 12.39
C THR A 70 14.27 5.41 10.88
N PRO A 71 13.02 5.11 10.47
CA PRO A 71 12.67 4.99 9.06
C PRO A 71 12.73 6.34 8.32
N ASP A 72 13.29 6.35 7.08
CA ASP A 72 13.18 7.50 6.18
C ASP A 72 11.77 7.63 5.58
N ALA A 73 11.02 6.52 5.45
CA ALA A 73 9.62 6.51 5.01
C ALA A 73 8.84 5.38 5.69
N VAL A 74 7.53 5.53 5.76
CA VAL A 74 6.61 4.54 6.33
C VAL A 74 5.53 4.19 5.33
N LYS A 75 5.28 2.89 5.12
CA LYS A 75 4.10 2.40 4.39
C LYS A 75 3.14 1.75 5.36
N ILE A 76 1.88 2.12 5.30
CA ILE A 76 0.80 1.49 6.06
C ILE A 76 -0.09 0.71 5.09
N GLY A 77 -0.29 -0.57 5.38
CA GLY A 77 -1.19 -1.45 4.64
C GLY A 77 -2.43 -1.82 5.44
N MET A 78 -2.79 -3.10 5.42
CA MET A 78 -3.97 -3.59 6.15
C MET A 78 -3.79 -3.48 7.67
N VAL A 79 -4.73 -2.80 8.33
CA VAL A 79 -4.88 -2.72 9.78
C VAL A 79 -6.34 -2.96 10.13
N SER A 80 -6.64 -4.01 10.86
CA SER A 80 -7.99 -4.57 11.00
C SER A 80 -8.87 -3.95 12.08
N SER A 81 -8.29 -3.36 13.15
CA SER A 81 -9.05 -2.83 14.28
C SER A 81 -8.77 -1.36 14.58
N ALA A 82 -9.75 -0.69 15.20
CA ALA A 82 -9.65 0.72 15.59
C ALA A 82 -8.50 0.95 16.57
N GLU A 83 -8.32 0.05 17.54
CA GLU A 83 -7.28 0.16 18.57
C GLU A 83 -5.86 0.07 17.97
N LEU A 84 -5.65 -0.78 16.97
CA LEU A 84 -4.37 -0.85 16.26
C LEU A 84 -4.11 0.41 15.43
N ILE A 85 -5.14 0.95 14.78
CA ILE A 85 -5.08 2.20 14.01
C ILE A 85 -4.70 3.37 14.91
N GLU A 86 -5.34 3.50 16.07
CA GLU A 86 -5.05 4.54 17.06
C GLU A 86 -3.63 4.41 17.62
N THR A 87 -3.20 3.18 17.89
CA THR A 87 -1.82 2.88 18.33
C THR A 87 -0.78 3.33 17.30
N ILE A 88 -1.00 2.98 16.03
CA ILE A 88 -0.11 3.39 14.92
C ILE A 88 -0.05 4.91 14.85
N ALA A 89 -1.20 5.58 14.82
CA ALA A 89 -1.28 7.03 14.72
C ALA A 89 -0.55 7.73 15.87
N ALA A 90 -0.75 7.25 17.10
CA ALA A 90 -0.08 7.78 18.29
C ALA A 90 1.45 7.64 18.19
N LYS A 91 1.96 6.47 17.77
CA LYS A 91 3.39 6.21 17.63
C LYS A 91 4.03 7.00 16.47
N LEU A 92 3.38 7.07 15.32
CA LEU A 92 3.88 7.88 14.21
C LEU A 92 3.98 9.36 14.56
N LYS A 93 2.99 9.88 15.31
CA LYS A 93 3.00 11.24 15.85
C LYS A 93 4.11 11.43 16.88
N GLN A 94 4.26 10.49 17.82
CA GLN A 94 5.28 10.52 18.87
C GLN A 94 6.69 10.65 18.28
N TYR A 95 6.99 9.89 17.22
CA TYR A 95 8.31 9.85 16.61
C TYR A 95 8.48 10.84 15.44
N GLY A 96 7.44 11.61 15.08
CA GLY A 96 7.50 12.56 13.96
C GLY A 96 7.80 11.87 12.63
N ALA A 97 7.17 10.72 12.39
CA ALA A 97 7.37 9.93 11.18
C ALA A 97 7.14 10.77 9.92
N LYS A 98 7.94 10.52 8.88
CA LYS A 98 7.91 11.27 7.61
C LYS A 98 7.60 10.32 6.45
N HIS A 99 7.22 10.91 5.30
CA HIS A 99 6.95 10.16 4.06
C HIS A 99 6.01 8.98 4.29
N ILE A 100 4.83 9.27 4.88
CA ILE A 100 3.84 8.25 5.22
C ILE A 100 2.98 7.97 3.97
N VAL A 101 3.04 6.75 3.47
CA VAL A 101 2.21 6.23 2.37
C VAL A 101 1.15 5.33 2.97
N VAL A 102 -0.12 5.67 2.81
CA VAL A 102 -1.23 4.83 3.31
C VAL A 102 -1.97 4.19 2.15
N ASP A 103 -1.92 2.86 2.10
CA ASP A 103 -2.80 2.06 1.24
C ASP A 103 -4.05 1.71 2.06
N PRO A 104 -5.20 2.36 1.80
CA PRO A 104 -6.37 2.24 2.66
C PRO A 104 -7.13 0.94 2.36
N VAL A 105 -6.53 -0.19 2.67
CA VAL A 105 -7.06 -1.52 2.37
C VAL A 105 -8.34 -1.77 3.17
N MET A 106 -9.50 -1.51 2.54
CA MET A 106 -10.83 -1.69 3.14
C MET A 106 -11.59 -2.87 2.56
N VAL A 107 -11.26 -3.25 1.31
CA VAL A 107 -11.96 -4.28 0.55
C VAL A 107 -10.94 -5.24 -0.03
N ALA A 108 -11.20 -6.54 0.10
CA ALA A 108 -10.39 -7.57 -0.56
C ALA A 108 -10.56 -7.50 -2.08
N THR A 109 -9.61 -8.04 -2.83
CA THR A 109 -9.72 -8.19 -4.30
C THR A 109 -10.97 -8.97 -4.72
N SER A 110 -11.48 -9.84 -3.84
CA SER A 110 -12.76 -10.56 -4.01
C SER A 110 -14.00 -9.70 -3.81
N GLY A 111 -13.87 -8.43 -3.40
CA GLY A 111 -14.99 -7.54 -3.06
C GLY A 111 -15.50 -7.68 -1.63
N SER A 112 -14.93 -8.57 -0.82
CA SER A 112 -15.33 -8.74 0.58
C SER A 112 -14.82 -7.58 1.44
N LYS A 113 -15.70 -7.02 2.30
CA LYS A 113 -15.33 -5.99 3.27
C LYS A 113 -14.32 -6.56 4.27
N LEU A 114 -13.16 -5.93 4.39
CA LEU A 114 -12.08 -6.35 5.29
C LEU A 114 -12.09 -5.62 6.64
N LEU A 115 -12.63 -4.40 6.66
CA LEU A 115 -12.70 -3.57 7.85
C LEU A 115 -14.12 -3.43 8.36
N ARG A 116 -14.28 -3.42 9.70
CA ARG A 116 -15.51 -3.03 10.36
C ARG A 116 -15.68 -1.50 10.29
N ASP A 117 -16.89 -1.00 10.50
CA ASP A 117 -17.20 0.44 10.38
C ASP A 117 -16.46 1.30 11.41
N ASP A 118 -16.21 0.76 12.61
CA ASP A 118 -15.40 1.39 13.65
C ASP A 118 -13.94 1.58 13.19
N ALA A 119 -13.35 0.56 12.57
CA ALA A 119 -12.00 0.63 12.04
C ALA A 119 -11.88 1.59 10.84
N VAL A 120 -12.89 1.62 9.94
CA VAL A 120 -12.92 2.62 8.86
C VAL A 120 -13.00 4.04 9.42
N SER A 121 -13.82 4.25 10.46
CA SER A 121 -13.93 5.55 11.12
C SER A 121 -12.62 5.98 11.78
N ALA A 122 -11.95 5.07 12.48
CA ALA A 122 -10.65 5.30 13.10
C ALA A 122 -9.56 5.60 12.04
N LEU A 123 -9.54 4.85 10.92
CA LEU A 123 -8.62 5.06 9.80
C LEU A 123 -8.79 6.49 9.24
N CYS A 124 -10.02 6.88 8.94
CA CYS A 124 -10.34 8.21 8.41
C CYS A 124 -9.98 9.35 9.38
N ALA A 125 -10.16 9.15 10.68
CA ALA A 125 -9.91 10.17 11.68
C ALA A 125 -8.43 10.31 12.07
N ASN A 126 -7.69 9.21 12.13
CA ASN A 126 -6.37 9.18 12.76
C ASN A 126 -5.20 8.98 11.77
N LEU A 127 -5.34 8.14 10.75
CA LEU A 127 -4.22 7.81 9.85
C LEU A 127 -4.25 8.56 8.53
N LEU A 128 -5.42 8.69 7.88
CA LEU A 128 -5.48 9.37 6.57
C LEU A 128 -4.98 10.81 6.62
N PRO A 129 -5.26 11.62 7.68
CA PRO A 129 -4.72 12.98 7.77
C PRO A 129 -3.20 13.06 7.99
N MET A 130 -2.54 11.95 8.34
CA MET A 130 -1.09 11.90 8.53
C MET A 130 -0.33 11.54 7.24
N ALA A 131 -1.05 11.10 6.22
CA ALA A 131 -0.43 10.62 4.99
C ALA A 131 0.18 11.77 4.17
N GLU A 132 1.32 11.52 3.57
CA GLU A 132 1.80 12.32 2.43
C GLU A 132 1.03 11.96 1.17
N VAL A 133 0.76 10.67 0.98
CA VAL A 133 -0.05 10.16 -0.13
C VAL A 133 -0.92 8.98 0.29
N LEU A 134 -2.17 9.01 -0.14
CA LEU A 134 -3.12 7.90 -0.08
C LEU A 134 -3.15 7.18 -1.42
N THR A 135 -3.27 5.85 -1.41
CA THR A 135 -3.31 5.04 -2.64
C THR A 135 -4.61 4.23 -2.79
N PRO A 136 -5.81 4.85 -2.72
CA PRO A 136 -7.06 4.10 -2.85
C PRO A 136 -7.25 3.53 -4.26
N ASN A 137 -7.82 2.34 -4.35
CA ASN A 137 -8.43 1.85 -5.58
C ASN A 137 -9.83 2.47 -5.76
N ILE A 138 -10.50 2.22 -6.90
CA ILE A 138 -11.82 2.79 -7.17
C ILE A 138 -12.85 2.42 -6.10
N PRO A 139 -13.06 1.15 -5.69
CA PRO A 139 -13.97 0.81 -4.61
C PRO A 139 -13.66 1.51 -3.28
N GLU A 140 -12.38 1.65 -2.93
CA GLU A 140 -11.95 2.36 -1.73
C GLU A 140 -12.22 3.87 -1.83
N ALA A 141 -11.98 4.47 -2.99
CA ALA A 141 -12.30 5.88 -3.24
C ALA A 141 -13.82 6.14 -3.18
N GLU A 142 -14.65 5.22 -3.67
CA GLU A 142 -16.11 5.28 -3.54
C GLU A 142 -16.54 5.25 -2.06
N ILE A 143 -15.94 4.37 -1.24
CA ILE A 143 -16.21 4.32 0.21
C ILE A 143 -15.80 5.63 0.90
N LEU A 144 -14.63 6.19 0.58
CA LEU A 144 -14.12 7.40 1.21
C LEU A 144 -14.92 8.65 0.87
N THR A 145 -15.61 8.67 -0.28
CA THR A 145 -16.34 9.83 -0.80
C THR A 145 -17.86 9.67 -0.79
N ASP A 146 -18.35 8.45 -0.59
CA ASP A 146 -19.78 8.09 -0.77
C ASP A 146 -20.30 8.48 -2.17
N MET A 147 -19.44 8.38 -3.20
CA MET A 147 -19.77 8.72 -4.57
C MET A 147 -19.44 7.57 -5.52
N PRO A 148 -20.32 7.21 -6.46
CA PRO A 148 -19.98 6.23 -7.49
C PRO A 148 -18.98 6.81 -8.49
N ILE A 149 -18.00 6.02 -8.89
CA ILE A 149 -16.96 6.38 -9.86
C ILE A 149 -17.16 5.56 -11.13
N LYS A 150 -17.66 6.18 -12.20
CA LYS A 150 -18.00 5.52 -13.46
C LYS A 150 -17.12 5.93 -14.64
N ASN A 151 -16.39 7.02 -14.51
CA ASN A 151 -15.56 7.59 -15.58
C ASN A 151 -14.40 8.41 -14.99
N ALA A 152 -13.53 8.93 -15.86
CA ALA A 152 -12.36 9.71 -15.47
C ALA A 152 -12.72 11.00 -14.69
N ALA A 153 -13.81 11.68 -15.04
CA ALA A 153 -14.23 12.88 -14.35
C ALA A 153 -14.72 12.60 -12.92
N ASP A 154 -15.41 11.48 -12.71
CA ASP A 154 -15.80 11.03 -11.36
C ASP A 154 -14.56 10.68 -10.54
N MET A 155 -13.55 10.04 -11.15
CA MET A 155 -12.28 9.70 -10.50
C MET A 155 -11.50 10.96 -10.10
N GLU A 156 -11.47 12.00 -10.95
CA GLU A 156 -10.87 13.30 -10.62
C GLU A 156 -11.58 13.95 -9.44
N LYS A 157 -12.93 13.97 -9.48
CA LYS A 157 -13.74 14.54 -8.41
C LYS A 157 -13.55 13.79 -7.08
N ALA A 158 -13.49 12.45 -7.11
CA ALA A 158 -13.24 11.65 -5.92
C ALA A 158 -11.85 11.92 -5.34
N ALA A 159 -10.81 11.91 -6.18
CA ALA A 159 -9.44 12.20 -5.76
C ALA A 159 -9.31 13.62 -5.16
N GLN A 160 -9.96 14.62 -5.76
CA GLN A 160 -10.05 15.98 -5.23
C GLN A 160 -10.72 15.99 -3.85
N THR A 161 -11.89 15.38 -3.73
CA THR A 161 -12.67 15.33 -2.48
C THR A 161 -11.86 14.69 -1.34
N ILE A 162 -11.19 13.57 -1.61
CA ILE A 162 -10.34 12.89 -0.63
C ILE A 162 -9.16 13.79 -0.25
N SER A 163 -8.48 14.39 -1.22
CA SER A 163 -7.33 15.27 -0.99
C SER A 163 -7.69 16.50 -0.15
N GLU A 164 -8.82 17.14 -0.44
CA GLU A 164 -9.31 18.29 0.34
C GLU A 164 -9.71 17.88 1.76
N LYS A 165 -10.37 16.73 1.91
CA LYS A 165 -10.83 16.23 3.21
C LYS A 165 -9.69 15.86 4.16
N TYR A 166 -8.61 15.28 3.66
CA TYR A 166 -7.50 14.79 4.48
C TYR A 166 -6.22 15.63 4.39
N GLY A 167 -6.16 16.61 3.49
CA GLY A 167 -5.01 17.51 3.35
C GLY A 167 -3.76 16.84 2.76
N CYS A 168 -3.90 15.78 1.97
CA CYS A 168 -2.79 14.98 1.44
C CYS A 168 -2.91 14.76 -0.07
N ALA A 169 -1.86 14.25 -0.70
CA ALA A 169 -1.94 13.77 -2.08
C ALA A 169 -2.75 12.46 -2.16
N VAL A 170 -3.39 12.22 -3.29
CA VAL A 170 -4.20 11.01 -3.54
C VAL A 170 -3.80 10.39 -4.87
N LEU A 171 -3.28 9.17 -4.85
CA LEU A 171 -3.10 8.35 -6.04
C LEU A 171 -4.30 7.40 -6.17
N CYS A 172 -5.32 7.83 -6.89
CA CYS A 172 -6.47 6.98 -7.19
C CYS A 172 -6.06 5.95 -8.26
N LYS A 173 -6.07 4.67 -7.88
CA LYS A 173 -5.64 3.57 -8.75
C LYS A 173 -6.73 3.21 -9.75
N GLY A 174 -6.41 3.19 -11.04
CA GLY A 174 -7.29 2.73 -12.11
C GLY A 174 -7.37 1.20 -12.24
N GLY A 175 -7.77 0.73 -13.41
CA GLY A 175 -7.76 -0.71 -13.72
C GLY A 175 -9.05 -1.48 -13.38
N HIS A 176 -10.04 -0.87 -12.72
CA HIS A 176 -11.33 -1.47 -12.39
C HIS A 176 -12.39 -1.19 -13.48
N GLN A 177 -12.11 -1.54 -14.74
CA GLN A 177 -13.04 -1.45 -15.92
C GLN A 177 -13.36 -0.02 -16.44
N ILE A 178 -12.82 1.04 -15.84
CA ILE A 178 -13.13 2.42 -16.25
C ILE A 178 -12.18 2.91 -17.34
N ASN A 179 -10.93 2.55 -17.26
CA ASN A 179 -9.88 2.84 -18.22
C ASN A 179 -8.82 1.72 -18.12
N ASP A 180 -7.81 1.71 -18.96
CA ASP A 180 -6.74 0.71 -19.00
C ASP A 180 -6.08 0.58 -17.59
N ALA A 181 -4.83 0.77 -17.38
CA ALA A 181 -4.17 0.78 -16.06
C ALA A 181 -3.71 2.21 -15.70
N ASP A 182 -4.55 3.20 -16.00
CA ASP A 182 -4.25 4.61 -15.75
C ASP A 182 -4.54 4.98 -14.29
N ASP A 183 -3.59 5.56 -13.59
CA ASP A 183 -3.74 6.08 -12.23
C ASP A 183 -3.74 7.60 -12.24
N LEU A 184 -4.52 8.20 -11.36
CA LEU A 184 -4.62 9.64 -11.19
C LEU A 184 -3.97 10.08 -9.87
N LEU A 185 -2.92 10.87 -9.94
CA LEU A 185 -2.37 11.59 -8.78
C LEU A 185 -3.02 12.97 -8.69
N TRP A 186 -3.72 13.23 -7.60
CA TRP A 186 -4.25 14.55 -7.25
C TRP A 186 -3.42 15.18 -6.14
N ARG A 187 -2.88 16.38 -6.40
CA ARG A 187 -2.03 17.09 -5.45
C ARG A 187 -2.07 18.59 -5.71
N GLY A 188 -2.18 19.41 -4.64
CA GLY A 188 -2.12 20.86 -4.75
C GLY A 188 -3.20 21.48 -5.66
N GLY A 189 -4.38 20.86 -5.74
CA GLY A 189 -5.49 21.34 -6.56
C GLY A 189 -5.42 20.94 -8.04
N ALA A 190 -4.49 20.07 -8.44
CA ALA A 190 -4.33 19.60 -9.81
C ALA A 190 -4.20 18.08 -9.90
N GLY A 191 -4.75 17.50 -10.96
CA GLY A 191 -4.64 16.09 -11.31
C GLY A 191 -3.56 15.83 -12.35
N LYS A 192 -2.76 14.78 -12.16
CA LYS A 192 -1.80 14.26 -13.15
C LYS A 192 -2.07 12.79 -13.40
N TRP A 193 -2.33 12.44 -14.66
CA TRP A 193 -2.55 11.07 -15.07
C TRP A 193 -1.23 10.36 -15.37
N PHE A 194 -1.05 9.20 -14.76
CA PHE A 194 0.02 8.26 -15.05
C PHE A 194 -0.55 7.14 -15.91
N ARG A 195 -0.31 7.21 -17.20
CA ARG A 195 -0.80 6.23 -18.17
C ARG A 195 -0.14 4.87 -17.96
N GLY A 196 -0.93 3.80 -18.10
CA GLY A 196 -0.45 2.45 -17.98
C GLY A 196 -1.19 1.51 -18.93
N LYS A 197 -0.48 0.57 -19.52
CA LYS A 197 -1.09 -0.49 -20.30
C LYS A 197 -1.41 -1.67 -19.37
N ARG A 198 -2.64 -2.18 -19.48
CA ARG A 198 -3.03 -3.38 -18.75
C ARG A 198 -2.18 -4.57 -19.21
N ILE A 199 -1.61 -5.26 -18.23
CA ILE A 199 -0.89 -6.52 -18.45
C ILE A 199 -1.87 -7.64 -18.14
N ASP A 200 -2.10 -8.51 -19.11
CA ASP A 200 -2.99 -9.67 -18.97
C ASP A 200 -2.25 -10.77 -18.18
N ASN A 201 -2.28 -10.64 -16.87
CA ASN A 201 -1.71 -11.60 -15.93
C ASN A 201 -2.77 -11.91 -14.87
N PRO A 202 -3.16 -13.20 -14.70
CA PRO A 202 -4.12 -13.60 -13.67
C PRO A 202 -3.53 -13.47 -12.25
N ASN A 203 -2.21 -13.44 -12.12
CA ASN A 203 -1.46 -13.39 -10.86
C ASN A 203 -1.24 -11.94 -10.43
N THR A 204 -2.25 -11.36 -9.78
CA THR A 204 -2.29 -9.95 -9.36
C THR A 204 -2.29 -9.77 -7.84
N HIS A 205 -2.06 -10.86 -7.09
CA HIS A 205 -2.06 -10.81 -5.63
C HIS A 205 -0.93 -9.91 -5.10
N GLY A 206 -1.29 -8.91 -4.31
CA GLY A 206 -0.35 -7.98 -3.70
C GLY A 206 0.05 -6.77 -4.57
N THR A 207 -0.63 -6.52 -5.70
CA THR A 207 -0.34 -5.35 -6.56
C THR A 207 -0.44 -4.02 -5.82
N GLY A 208 -1.46 -3.83 -4.96
CA GLY A 208 -1.62 -2.63 -4.12
C GLY A 208 -0.46 -2.45 -3.15
N CYS A 209 -0.13 -3.52 -2.40
CA CYS A 209 1.01 -3.52 -1.47
C CYS A 209 2.33 -3.18 -2.19
N THR A 210 2.57 -3.80 -3.34
CA THR A 210 3.77 -3.57 -4.15
C THR A 210 3.86 -2.11 -4.63
N LEU A 211 2.78 -1.54 -5.16
CA LEU A 211 2.77 -0.16 -5.64
C LEU A 211 3.04 0.82 -4.50
N SER A 212 2.31 0.72 -3.38
CA SER A 212 2.46 1.61 -2.24
C SER A 212 3.86 1.51 -1.58
N SER A 213 4.43 0.31 -1.50
CA SER A 213 5.78 0.09 -0.98
C SER A 213 6.87 0.59 -1.90
N ALA A 214 6.69 0.48 -3.22
CA ALA A 214 7.60 1.08 -4.20
C ALA A 214 7.58 2.62 -4.13
N ILE A 215 6.40 3.25 -3.93
CA ILE A 215 6.28 4.68 -3.69
C ILE A 215 7.03 5.06 -2.42
N ALA A 216 6.79 4.40 -1.29
CA ALA A 216 7.49 4.65 -0.03
C ALA A 216 9.01 4.51 -0.18
N SER A 217 9.48 3.49 -0.91
CA SER A 217 10.90 3.28 -1.20
C SER A 217 11.52 4.44 -1.97
N ASN A 218 10.81 5.00 -2.95
CA ASN A 218 11.32 6.11 -3.75
C ASN A 218 11.30 7.43 -2.96
N LEU A 219 10.27 7.69 -2.14
CA LEU A 219 10.24 8.81 -1.20
C LEU A 219 11.39 8.72 -0.18
N ALA A 220 11.65 7.54 0.40
CA ALA A 220 12.79 7.31 1.30
C ALA A 220 14.14 7.67 0.64
N LYS A 221 14.28 7.43 -0.66
CA LYS A 221 15.48 7.80 -1.44
C LYS A 221 15.56 9.29 -1.79
N GLY A 222 14.52 10.08 -1.49
CA GLY A 222 14.47 11.52 -1.73
C GLY A 222 13.96 11.93 -3.11
N TYR A 223 13.33 11.01 -3.85
CA TYR A 223 12.59 11.39 -5.06
C TYR A 223 11.33 12.17 -4.68
N ASP A 224 10.93 13.14 -5.50
CA ASP A 224 9.62 13.77 -5.35
C ASP A 224 8.48 12.76 -5.59
N LEU A 225 7.27 13.16 -5.24
CA LEU A 225 6.11 12.25 -5.32
C LEU A 225 5.80 11.82 -6.76
N ASP A 226 5.93 12.70 -7.73
CA ASP A 226 5.65 12.40 -9.14
C ASP A 226 6.62 11.34 -9.67
N ALA A 227 7.92 11.54 -9.45
CA ALA A 227 8.95 10.57 -9.81
C ALA A 227 8.80 9.26 -9.02
N SER A 228 8.38 9.33 -7.75
CA SER A 228 8.12 8.13 -6.92
C SER A 228 6.98 7.30 -7.48
N VAL A 229 5.88 7.91 -7.92
CA VAL A 229 4.75 7.23 -8.55
C VAL A 229 5.15 6.63 -9.91
N GLU A 230 5.83 7.39 -10.76
CA GLU A 230 6.27 6.92 -12.08
C GLU A 230 7.18 5.69 -11.96
N ARG A 231 8.17 5.72 -11.07
CA ARG A 231 9.08 4.60 -10.80
C ARG A 231 8.35 3.41 -10.21
N ALA A 232 7.39 3.62 -9.31
CA ALA A 232 6.59 2.55 -8.72
C ALA A 232 5.70 1.87 -9.78
N LYS A 233 5.10 2.64 -10.71
CA LYS A 233 4.35 2.07 -11.84
C LYS A 233 5.24 1.27 -12.79
N ALA A 234 6.43 1.75 -13.08
CA ALA A 234 7.38 1.00 -13.90
C ALA A 234 7.78 -0.32 -13.23
N TYR A 235 8.05 -0.30 -11.93
CA TYR A 235 8.41 -1.48 -11.16
C TYR A 235 7.28 -2.52 -11.14
N ILE A 236 6.05 -2.13 -10.78
CA ILE A 236 4.93 -3.08 -10.74
C ILE A 236 4.60 -3.65 -12.12
N SER A 237 4.73 -2.84 -13.19
CA SER A 237 4.53 -3.31 -14.56
C SER A 237 5.57 -4.36 -14.94
N GLY A 238 6.83 -4.18 -14.57
CA GLY A 238 7.87 -5.20 -14.77
C GLY A 238 7.59 -6.48 -14.00
N ALA A 239 7.20 -6.37 -12.73
CA ALA A 239 6.88 -7.52 -11.88
C ALA A 239 5.68 -8.33 -12.42
N LEU A 240 4.66 -7.66 -12.98
CA LEU A 240 3.53 -8.31 -13.63
C LEU A 240 3.91 -8.93 -14.98
N ALA A 241 4.75 -8.25 -15.76
CA ALA A 241 5.19 -8.72 -17.10
C ALA A 241 6.10 -9.95 -17.03
N ALA A 242 6.72 -10.21 -15.88
CA ALA A 242 7.53 -11.42 -15.66
C ALA A 242 6.71 -12.72 -15.62
N MET A 243 5.37 -12.63 -15.53
CA MET A 243 4.44 -13.75 -15.66
C MET A 243 4.73 -14.92 -14.71
N LEU A 244 5.17 -14.62 -13.47
CA LEU A 244 5.38 -15.65 -12.45
C LEU A 244 4.07 -16.41 -12.19
N ASP A 245 4.13 -17.73 -12.25
CA ASP A 245 2.96 -18.60 -12.09
C ASP A 245 3.16 -19.56 -10.90
N LEU A 246 2.70 -19.14 -9.72
CA LEU A 246 2.80 -19.90 -8.49
C LEU A 246 1.44 -19.99 -7.80
N GLY A 247 1.11 -21.18 -7.34
CA GLY A 247 -0.13 -21.43 -6.59
C GLY A 247 -1.27 -21.95 -7.48
N ARG A 248 -2.49 -21.99 -6.92
CA ARG A 248 -3.69 -22.51 -7.58
C ARG A 248 -4.78 -21.44 -7.76
N GLY A 249 -4.60 -20.28 -7.17
CA GLY A 249 -5.49 -19.12 -7.23
C GLY A 249 -4.80 -17.93 -7.87
N SER A 250 -5.16 -16.70 -7.47
CA SER A 250 -4.44 -15.51 -7.88
C SER A 250 -3.04 -15.51 -7.22
N GLY A 251 -2.02 -15.80 -8.00
CA GLY A 251 -0.65 -15.94 -7.54
C GLY A 251 0.07 -14.61 -7.32
N PRO A 252 1.29 -14.64 -6.74
CA PRO A 252 2.11 -13.45 -6.53
C PRO A 252 2.77 -12.98 -7.83
N MET A 253 3.20 -11.72 -7.84
CA MET A 253 4.07 -11.17 -8.87
C MET A 253 5.54 -11.55 -8.63
N ASP A 254 6.36 -11.46 -9.65
CA ASP A 254 7.82 -11.59 -9.52
C ASP A 254 8.45 -10.28 -9.04
N HIS A 255 8.63 -10.13 -7.74
CA HIS A 255 9.28 -8.96 -7.16
C HIS A 255 10.77 -8.87 -7.49
N MET A 256 11.37 -9.96 -8.00
CA MET A 256 12.80 -10.04 -8.31
C MET A 256 13.11 -9.92 -9.81
N PHE A 257 12.13 -9.63 -10.65
CA PHE A 257 12.24 -9.63 -12.11
C PHE A 257 13.43 -8.84 -12.68
N ALA A 258 13.89 -7.82 -11.97
CA ALA A 258 15.02 -6.96 -12.37
C ALA A 258 16.32 -7.24 -11.61
N LEU A 259 16.30 -8.15 -10.62
CA LEU A 259 17.49 -8.52 -9.87
C LEU A 259 18.32 -9.49 -10.70
N LYS A 260 19.57 -9.14 -10.95
CA LYS A 260 20.57 -9.97 -11.64
C LYS A 260 21.83 -10.01 -10.81
N GLY A 261 22.40 -11.18 -10.67
CA GLY A 261 23.65 -11.37 -9.94
C GLY A 261 23.96 -12.85 -9.68
N GLU A 262 25.12 -13.11 -9.12
CA GLU A 262 25.63 -14.46 -8.85
C GLU A 262 24.64 -15.38 -8.09
N PHE A 263 23.77 -14.79 -7.26
CA PHE A 263 22.84 -15.54 -6.42
C PHE A 263 21.40 -15.62 -7.00
N THR A 264 21.18 -15.14 -8.22
CA THR A 264 19.85 -15.12 -8.85
C THR A 264 19.76 -16.02 -10.10
N GLU A 265 20.83 -16.75 -10.43
CA GLU A 265 20.93 -17.71 -11.53
C GLU A 265 20.74 -19.16 -11.07
#